data_808ef4d54a2b8a4d83b0ea244b445be9
#
_entry.id   808ef4d54a2b8a4d83b0ea244b445be9
#
_cell.length_a   1.000
_cell.length_b   1.000
_cell.length_c   1.000
_cell.angle_alpha   90.00
_cell.angle_beta   90.00
_cell.angle_gamma   90.00
#
_symmetry.space_group_name_H-M   'P 1'
#
loop_
_entity.id
_entity.type
_entity.pdbx_description
1 polymer ?
#
loop_
_entity_poly.entity_id
_entity_poly.type
_entity_poly.pdbx_seq_one_letter_code
_entity_poly.pdbx_strand_id
1 'polypeptide(L)'
;MSIKTISGLFLGAGLALGAAAGAAAAMDWKPEKPINIIVPWSAGGSTDQVTRVVAAELEKALGATVVVQNQPGASGSIGSKSALESEPDGYTWTAGAAQDLGTYKVLGMLDTTIGDWNLYLDVANVAVIGVNADSPYQTMDDFLQAMKDDPNAISVATAGLNSGGHNAMEALKSAAGGGYKHVTYDGGNPAVIATVSGETVATTQLAVEQAEMIRAKRIRPLAVLNAEPLVLEGYGEIPPITDFVDGVPIAPNYFGVFVPSTAPAEVVAALDKVWADAIANSQALKDYAAGRGAVFAPFYGEDAQKRVLPAIQNNAYLLFDAGKAKVDPATIGIERMK
;
A
#
# COMPACT_ATOMS: atom_id res chain seq x y z
N MET A 1 94.11 20.20 1.79
CA MET A 1 93.46 20.31 0.46
C MET A 1 92.05 20.02 0.62
N SER A 2 91.20 21.03 0.62
CA SER A 2 89.78 21.02 1.09
C SER A 2 88.90 21.02 -0.13
N ILE A 3 87.99 20.06 -0.21
CA ILE A 3 86.93 20.04 -1.22
C ILE A 3 85.57 20.27 -0.47
N LYS A 4 84.97 21.40 -0.78
CA LYS A 4 83.61 21.78 -0.27
C LYS A 4 82.56 21.11 -1.12
N THR A 5 81.69 20.39 -0.45
CA THR A 5 80.46 19.81 -1.01
C THR A 5 79.30 20.78 -0.82
N ILE A 6 78.66 21.15 -1.92
CA ILE A 6 77.50 22.04 -1.93
C ILE A 6 76.24 21.12 -1.91
N SER A 7 75.45 21.23 -0.83
CA SER A 7 74.15 20.59 -0.70
C SER A 7 73.05 21.45 -1.36
N GLY A 8 72.47 20.97 -2.43
CA GLY A 8 71.30 21.59 -3.05
C GLY A 8 70.02 21.18 -2.35
N LEU A 9 69.28 22.20 -1.90
CA LEU A 9 67.96 22.08 -1.29
C LEU A 9 66.90 22.04 -2.38
N PHE A 10 66.26 20.88 -2.58
CA PHE A 10 65.09 20.78 -3.43
C PHE A 10 63.84 21.05 -2.61
N LEU A 11 63.17 22.17 -2.86
CA LEU A 11 61.88 22.51 -2.36
C LEU A 11 60.80 21.80 -3.19
N GLY A 12 60.24 20.71 -2.70
CA GLY A 12 59.10 20.01 -3.30
C GLY A 12 57.79 20.75 -2.91
N ALA A 13 57.23 21.47 -3.87
CA ALA A 13 55.89 22.02 -3.73
C ALA A 13 54.83 20.87 -3.93
N GLY A 14 54.31 20.36 -2.81
CA GLY A 14 53.17 19.44 -2.81
C GLY A 14 51.88 20.20 -3.14
N LEU A 15 51.30 19.99 -4.33
CA LEU A 15 49.93 20.38 -4.61
C LEU A 15 49.00 19.46 -3.82
N ALA A 16 48.42 19.98 -2.74
CA ALA A 16 47.28 19.40 -2.08
C ALA A 16 46.05 19.69 -2.95
N LEU A 17 45.61 18.75 -3.77
CA LEU A 17 44.26 18.73 -4.34
C LEU A 17 43.29 18.50 -3.18
N GLY A 18 42.76 19.56 -2.64
CA GLY A 18 41.61 19.50 -1.76
C GLY A 18 40.38 19.04 -2.57
N ALA A 19 40.00 17.80 -2.38
CA ALA A 19 38.65 17.34 -2.79
C ALA A 19 37.63 18.11 -1.97
N ALA A 20 37.17 19.24 -2.51
CA ALA A 20 35.94 19.87 -2.04
C ALA A 20 34.79 18.93 -2.41
N ALA A 21 34.46 18.00 -1.51
CA ALA A 21 33.15 17.38 -1.50
C ALA A 21 32.16 18.52 -1.26
N GLY A 22 31.61 19.06 -2.34
CA GLY A 22 30.49 19.98 -2.27
C GLY A 22 29.37 19.25 -1.56
N ALA A 23 29.09 19.61 -0.30
CA ALA A 23 27.79 19.38 0.29
C ALA A 23 26.80 20.06 -0.67
N ALA A 24 26.10 19.29 -1.50
CA ALA A 24 24.96 19.79 -2.21
C ALA A 24 24.03 20.33 -1.13
N ALA A 25 23.94 21.66 -1.06
CA ALA A 25 22.91 22.31 -0.26
C ALA A 25 21.61 21.69 -0.77
N ALA A 26 20.88 21.00 0.13
CA ALA A 26 19.54 20.53 -0.17
C ALA A 26 18.78 21.77 -0.64
N MET A 27 18.54 21.87 -1.94
CA MET A 27 17.71 22.93 -2.48
C MET A 27 16.33 22.68 -1.90
N ASP A 28 15.82 23.60 -1.11
CA ASP A 28 14.44 23.57 -0.59
C ASP A 28 13.49 23.63 -1.81
N TRP A 29 13.13 22.46 -2.34
CA TRP A 29 12.12 22.41 -3.40
C TRP A 29 10.83 23.02 -2.89
N LYS A 30 10.34 24.03 -3.60
CA LYS A 30 9.06 24.68 -3.34
C LYS A 30 8.19 24.49 -4.56
N PRO A 31 7.02 23.86 -4.42
CA PRO A 31 6.12 23.70 -5.53
C PRO A 31 5.64 25.05 -6.06
N GLU A 32 5.79 25.28 -7.39
CA GLU A 32 5.35 26.49 -8.08
C GLU A 32 3.95 26.35 -8.71
N LYS A 33 3.43 25.11 -8.75
CA LYS A 33 2.10 24.76 -9.27
C LYS A 33 1.46 23.69 -8.38
N PRO A 34 0.15 23.42 -8.51
CA PRO A 34 -0.51 22.37 -7.76
C PRO A 34 0.13 20.98 -8.00
N ILE A 35 0.23 20.21 -6.93
CA ILE A 35 0.62 18.80 -6.96
C ILE A 35 -0.65 17.96 -7.18
N ASN A 36 -0.60 16.98 -8.08
CA ASN A 36 -1.72 16.08 -8.36
C ASN A 36 -1.43 14.68 -7.79
N ILE A 37 -2.33 14.17 -6.96
CA ILE A 37 -2.29 12.80 -6.48
C ILE A 37 -3.44 12.04 -7.12
N ILE A 38 -3.11 11.08 -7.98
CA ILE A 38 -4.08 10.20 -8.64
C ILE A 38 -4.40 9.04 -7.70
N VAL A 39 -5.64 8.98 -7.23
CA VAL A 39 -6.18 7.84 -6.50
C VAL A 39 -6.77 6.87 -7.51
N PRO A 40 -6.17 5.67 -7.73
CA PRO A 40 -6.57 4.74 -8.79
C PRO A 40 -7.81 3.91 -8.43
N TRP A 41 -8.63 4.37 -7.49
CA TRP A 41 -9.82 3.72 -6.96
C TRP A 41 -10.97 4.70 -6.81
N SER A 42 -12.20 4.18 -6.67
CA SER A 42 -13.40 4.99 -6.44
C SER A 42 -13.29 5.83 -5.18
N ALA A 43 -13.94 6.99 -5.20
CA ALA A 43 -14.03 7.89 -4.06
C ALA A 43 -14.69 7.20 -2.85
N GLY A 44 -14.26 7.56 -1.64
CA GLY A 44 -14.73 7.02 -0.38
C GLY A 44 -14.14 5.66 0.01
N GLY A 45 -13.30 5.02 -0.83
CA GLY A 45 -12.52 3.84 -0.47
C GLY A 45 -11.30 4.18 0.40
N SER A 46 -10.60 3.15 0.88
CA SER A 46 -9.46 3.30 1.79
C SER A 46 -8.38 4.24 1.26
N THR A 47 -7.98 4.07 0.00
CA THR A 47 -6.99 4.93 -0.65
C THR A 47 -7.44 6.38 -0.67
N ASP A 48 -8.68 6.66 -1.12
CA ASP A 48 -9.20 8.02 -1.20
C ASP A 48 -9.26 8.70 0.17
N GLN A 49 -9.73 7.98 1.18
CA GLN A 49 -9.86 8.50 2.54
C GLN A 49 -8.51 8.92 3.12
N VAL A 50 -7.51 8.02 3.12
CA VAL A 50 -6.19 8.31 3.70
C VAL A 50 -5.43 9.34 2.88
N THR A 51 -5.50 9.27 1.53
CA THR A 51 -4.82 10.23 0.65
C THR A 51 -5.30 11.66 0.89
N ARG A 52 -6.60 11.89 1.18
CA ARG A 52 -7.09 13.23 1.50
C ARG A 52 -6.57 13.75 2.83
N VAL A 53 -6.34 12.89 3.82
CA VAL A 53 -5.69 13.28 5.08
C VAL A 53 -4.22 13.63 4.83
N VAL A 54 -3.50 12.81 4.08
CA VAL A 54 -2.10 13.06 3.70
C VAL A 54 -1.99 14.35 2.88
N ALA A 55 -2.89 14.56 1.90
CA ALA A 55 -2.88 15.78 1.07
C ALA A 55 -2.99 17.05 1.91
N ALA A 56 -3.88 17.06 2.91
CA ALA A 56 -4.01 18.20 3.82
C ALA A 56 -2.74 18.46 4.65
N GLU A 57 -2.02 17.42 5.06
CA GLU A 57 -0.73 17.57 5.77
C GLU A 57 0.37 18.04 4.81
N LEU A 58 0.38 17.54 3.56
CA LEU A 58 1.30 17.99 2.50
C LEU A 58 1.10 19.46 2.15
N GLU A 59 -0.16 19.92 2.01
CA GLU A 59 -0.47 21.34 1.78
C GLU A 59 0.13 22.24 2.86
N LYS A 60 -0.02 21.85 4.13
CA LYS A 60 0.55 22.59 5.27
C LYS A 60 2.08 22.60 5.23
N ALA A 61 2.69 21.44 4.94
CA ALA A 61 4.15 21.30 4.99
C ALA A 61 4.85 21.96 3.81
N LEU A 62 4.28 21.87 2.60
CA LEU A 62 4.87 22.37 1.35
C LEU A 62 4.42 23.78 0.99
N GLY A 63 3.33 24.28 1.61
CA GLY A 63 2.75 25.59 1.28
C GLY A 63 2.17 25.67 -0.14
N ALA A 64 1.72 24.54 -0.70
CA ALA A 64 1.21 24.40 -2.05
C ALA A 64 -0.10 23.63 -2.08
N THR A 65 -0.93 23.86 -3.09
CA THR A 65 -2.17 23.12 -3.29
C THR A 65 -1.89 21.68 -3.69
N VAL A 66 -2.57 20.72 -3.05
CA VAL A 66 -2.53 19.29 -3.39
C VAL A 66 -3.90 18.83 -3.85
N VAL A 67 -4.01 18.48 -5.12
CA VAL A 67 -5.26 18.04 -5.74
C VAL A 67 -5.34 16.53 -5.73
N VAL A 68 -6.37 15.97 -5.08
CA VAL A 68 -6.64 14.52 -5.07
C VAL A 68 -7.71 14.21 -6.10
N GLN A 69 -7.36 13.40 -7.11
CA GLN A 69 -8.25 13.03 -8.22
C GLN A 69 -8.44 11.52 -8.27
N ASN A 70 -9.69 11.05 -8.26
CA ASN A 70 -10.01 9.63 -8.43
C ASN A 70 -10.00 9.26 -9.92
N GLN A 71 -9.25 8.20 -10.28
CA GLN A 71 -9.18 7.65 -11.63
C GLN A 71 -9.24 6.11 -11.56
N PRO A 72 -10.41 5.53 -11.26
CA PRO A 72 -10.56 4.09 -11.12
C PRO A 72 -10.50 3.37 -12.47
N GLY A 73 -10.32 2.06 -12.41
CA GLY A 73 -10.39 1.17 -13.56
C GLY A 73 -9.26 0.16 -13.62
N ALA A 74 -9.55 -1.00 -14.19
CA ALA A 74 -8.63 -2.14 -14.33
C ALA A 74 -7.85 -2.44 -13.03
N SER A 75 -8.58 -2.54 -11.91
CA SER A 75 -8.00 -2.79 -10.57
C SER A 75 -6.89 -1.80 -10.19
N GLY A 76 -7.07 -0.53 -10.51
CA GLY A 76 -6.15 0.56 -10.16
C GLY A 76 -5.02 0.78 -11.16
N SER A 77 -4.79 -0.12 -12.12
CA SER A 77 -3.66 0.01 -13.04
C SER A 77 -3.79 1.20 -14.01
N ILE A 78 -5.02 1.66 -14.32
CA ILE A 78 -5.23 2.84 -15.19
C ILE A 78 -4.72 4.11 -14.51
N GLY A 79 -5.14 4.38 -13.29
CA GLY A 79 -4.70 5.57 -12.56
C GLY A 79 -3.21 5.54 -12.22
N SER A 80 -2.69 4.36 -11.81
CA SER A 80 -1.25 4.18 -11.57
C SER A 80 -0.41 4.40 -12.83
N LYS A 81 -0.89 3.95 -13.99
CA LYS A 81 -0.25 4.19 -15.29
C LYS A 81 -0.20 5.68 -15.62
N SER A 82 -1.30 6.42 -15.37
CA SER A 82 -1.33 7.85 -15.63
C SER A 82 -0.27 8.63 -14.83
N ALA A 83 0.00 8.19 -13.59
CA ALA A 83 1.07 8.79 -12.80
C ALA A 83 2.47 8.35 -13.29
N LEU A 84 2.65 7.07 -13.63
CA LEU A 84 3.93 6.53 -14.09
C LEU A 84 4.41 7.16 -15.40
N GLU A 85 3.47 7.43 -16.31
CA GLU A 85 3.73 8.00 -17.64
C GLU A 85 3.60 9.54 -17.67
N SER A 86 3.43 10.19 -16.52
CA SER A 86 3.38 11.65 -16.44
C SER A 86 4.74 12.28 -16.69
N GLU A 87 4.75 13.61 -16.93
CA GLU A 87 6.00 14.37 -17.04
C GLU A 87 6.85 14.14 -15.78
N PRO A 88 8.17 13.91 -15.93
CA PRO A 88 9.06 13.60 -14.80
C PRO A 88 9.45 14.85 -13.98
N ASP A 89 8.52 15.78 -13.85
CA ASP A 89 8.71 17.06 -13.15
C ASP A 89 8.41 17.00 -11.64
N GLY A 90 7.96 15.83 -11.15
CA GLY A 90 7.67 15.60 -9.74
C GLY A 90 6.34 16.15 -9.24
N TYR A 91 5.40 16.53 -10.12
CA TYR A 91 4.09 17.09 -9.72
C TYR A 91 2.90 16.14 -9.87
N THR A 92 3.11 14.94 -10.39
CA THR A 92 2.03 13.94 -10.51
C THR A 92 2.45 12.65 -9.83
N TRP A 93 1.69 12.24 -8.83
CA TRP A 93 1.92 11.07 -8.01
C TRP A 93 0.72 10.12 -8.07
N THR A 94 0.89 8.88 -7.64
CA THR A 94 -0.25 7.99 -7.37
C THR A 94 -0.32 7.68 -5.88
N ALA A 95 -1.43 7.10 -5.44
CA ALA A 95 -1.61 6.64 -4.06
C ALA A 95 -2.25 5.25 -4.05
N GLY A 96 -2.11 4.51 -2.97
CA GLY A 96 -2.75 3.21 -2.81
C GLY A 96 -1.94 2.22 -2.01
N ALA A 97 -2.17 0.94 -2.28
CA ALA A 97 -1.41 -0.14 -1.67
C ALA A 97 -0.12 -0.41 -2.45
N ALA A 98 1.00 -0.44 -1.77
CA ALA A 98 2.30 -0.74 -2.38
C ALA A 98 2.33 -2.13 -3.04
N GLN A 99 1.61 -3.10 -2.48
CA GLN A 99 1.50 -4.45 -3.06
C GLN A 99 0.90 -4.45 -4.47
N ASP A 100 -0.03 -3.53 -4.78
CA ASP A 100 -0.67 -3.44 -6.09
C ASP A 100 0.38 -3.07 -7.15
N LEU A 101 1.17 -2.02 -6.88
CA LEU A 101 2.27 -1.59 -7.75
C LEU A 101 3.31 -2.69 -7.94
N GLY A 102 3.64 -3.43 -6.88
CA GLY A 102 4.62 -4.51 -6.93
C GLY A 102 4.15 -5.75 -7.72
N THR A 103 2.83 -5.92 -7.94
CA THR A 103 2.26 -7.12 -8.56
C THR A 103 1.57 -6.88 -9.90
N TYR A 104 1.37 -5.64 -10.36
CA TYR A 104 0.76 -5.38 -11.67
C TYR A 104 1.49 -6.06 -12.84
N LYS A 105 2.83 -6.08 -12.82
CA LYS A 105 3.62 -6.77 -13.86
C LYS A 105 3.42 -8.28 -13.84
N VAL A 106 3.29 -8.88 -12.66
CA VAL A 106 2.97 -10.31 -12.51
C VAL A 106 1.66 -10.65 -13.21
N LEU A 107 0.66 -9.79 -13.09
CA LEU A 107 -0.66 -9.95 -13.74
C LEU A 107 -0.68 -9.49 -15.22
N GLY A 108 0.38 -8.84 -15.71
CA GLY A 108 0.41 -8.22 -17.03
C GLY A 108 -0.58 -7.07 -17.19
N MET A 109 -0.87 -6.34 -16.11
CA MET A 109 -1.79 -5.20 -16.08
C MET A 109 -1.09 -3.87 -16.34
N LEU A 110 0.12 -3.72 -15.81
CA LEU A 110 0.98 -2.55 -16.01
C LEU A 110 2.44 -3.01 -15.95
N ASP A 111 3.28 -2.52 -16.84
CA ASP A 111 4.73 -2.82 -16.84
C ASP A 111 5.43 -1.90 -15.83
N THR A 112 5.32 -2.26 -14.55
CA THR A 112 5.96 -1.57 -13.43
C THR A 112 6.34 -2.56 -12.34
N THR A 113 7.38 -2.21 -11.60
CA THR A 113 7.81 -2.88 -10.38
C THR A 113 7.83 -1.88 -9.23
N ILE A 114 7.98 -2.36 -8.00
CA ILE A 114 8.05 -1.46 -6.85
C ILE A 114 9.28 -0.54 -6.90
N GLY A 115 10.33 -0.92 -7.63
CA GLY A 115 11.54 -0.12 -7.83
C GLY A 115 11.35 1.09 -8.74
N ASP A 116 10.25 1.17 -9.49
CA ASP A 116 9.92 2.31 -10.34
C ASP A 116 9.32 3.49 -9.55
N TRP A 117 9.24 3.35 -8.21
CA TRP A 117 8.56 4.31 -7.35
C TRP A 117 9.38 4.67 -6.11
N ASN A 118 9.38 5.94 -5.74
CA ASN A 118 9.75 6.42 -4.43
C ASN A 118 8.54 6.24 -3.51
N LEU A 119 8.72 5.50 -2.41
CA LEU A 119 7.62 5.11 -1.52
C LEU A 119 7.54 6.01 -0.31
N TYR A 120 6.35 6.53 -0.06
CA TYR A 120 5.99 7.38 1.06
C TYR A 120 4.77 6.79 1.76
N LEU A 121 4.99 5.86 2.70
CA LEU A 121 3.94 5.13 3.39
C LEU A 121 3.31 5.98 4.49
N ASP A 122 2.03 5.73 4.77
CA ASP A 122 1.25 6.48 5.76
C ASP A 122 0.53 5.57 6.77
N VAL A 123 -0.14 4.50 6.30
CA VAL A 123 -0.79 3.51 7.15
C VAL A 123 -0.58 2.09 6.64
N ALA A 124 -0.72 1.11 7.53
CA ALA A 124 -0.90 -0.29 7.16
C ALA A 124 -2.37 -0.69 7.43
N ASN A 125 -3.00 -1.29 6.42
CA ASN A 125 -4.37 -1.74 6.49
C ASN A 125 -4.46 -3.26 6.66
N VAL A 126 -5.53 -3.72 7.31
CA VAL A 126 -5.86 -5.13 7.46
C VAL A 126 -7.21 -5.42 6.82
N ALA A 127 -7.35 -6.59 6.21
CA ALA A 127 -8.64 -7.03 5.66
C ALA A 127 -9.50 -7.66 6.75
N VAL A 128 -10.81 -7.46 6.65
CA VAL A 128 -11.80 -8.08 7.53
C VAL A 128 -12.74 -8.94 6.69
N ILE A 129 -12.95 -10.17 7.10
CA ILE A 129 -14.01 -11.01 6.55
C ILE A 129 -15.32 -10.54 7.18
N GLY A 130 -16.09 -9.77 6.42
CA GLY A 130 -17.37 -9.25 6.81
C GLY A 130 -18.50 -9.86 6.00
N VAL A 131 -19.59 -10.23 6.65
CA VAL A 131 -20.79 -10.74 5.98
C VAL A 131 -21.95 -9.76 6.15
N ASN A 132 -22.91 -9.79 5.22
CA ASN A 132 -24.19 -9.10 5.43
C ASN A 132 -24.77 -9.52 6.77
N ALA A 133 -25.25 -8.57 7.58
CA ALA A 133 -25.74 -8.84 8.93
C ALA A 133 -26.93 -9.83 8.97
N ASP A 134 -27.72 -9.88 7.89
CA ASP A 134 -28.88 -10.75 7.75
C ASP A 134 -28.51 -12.13 7.11
N SER A 135 -27.23 -12.37 6.79
CA SER A 135 -26.78 -13.64 6.24
C SER A 135 -26.88 -14.78 7.26
N PRO A 136 -26.99 -16.05 6.82
CA PRO A 136 -27.03 -17.20 7.71
C PRO A 136 -25.69 -17.45 8.44
N TYR A 137 -24.60 -16.87 7.95
CA TYR A 137 -23.25 -17.10 8.50
C TYR A 137 -23.04 -16.23 9.75
N GLN A 138 -23.11 -16.87 10.92
CA GLN A 138 -23.01 -16.19 12.21
C GLN A 138 -21.58 -16.19 12.76
N THR A 139 -20.80 -17.19 12.37
CA THR A 139 -19.43 -17.43 12.85
C THR A 139 -18.47 -17.64 11.69
N MET A 140 -17.17 -17.57 11.97
CA MET A 140 -16.13 -17.89 10.98
C MET A 140 -16.20 -19.36 10.57
N ASP A 141 -16.56 -20.27 11.49
CA ASP A 141 -16.71 -21.70 11.20
C ASP A 141 -17.86 -21.95 10.21
N ASP A 142 -19.01 -21.26 10.35
CA ASP A 142 -20.11 -21.34 9.39
C ASP A 142 -19.65 -20.93 7.99
N PHE A 143 -18.87 -19.84 7.92
CA PHE A 143 -18.33 -19.33 6.67
C PHE A 143 -17.36 -20.31 6.00
N LEU A 144 -16.40 -20.84 6.78
CA LEU A 144 -15.43 -21.83 6.31
C LEU A 144 -16.07 -23.15 5.87
N GLN A 145 -17.11 -23.60 6.59
CA GLN A 145 -17.84 -24.80 6.22
C GLN A 145 -18.58 -24.60 4.89
N ALA A 146 -19.25 -23.46 4.73
CA ALA A 146 -19.94 -23.15 3.48
C ALA A 146 -19.00 -23.04 2.27
N MET A 147 -17.79 -22.49 2.45
CA MET A 147 -16.76 -22.47 1.40
C MET A 147 -16.35 -23.88 0.94
N LYS A 148 -16.39 -24.89 1.86
CA LYS A 148 -16.01 -26.27 1.57
C LYS A 148 -17.16 -27.05 0.92
N ASP A 149 -18.39 -26.82 1.39
CA ASP A 149 -19.57 -27.56 0.96
C ASP A 149 -20.02 -27.16 -0.44
N ASP A 150 -20.04 -25.87 -0.75
CA ASP A 150 -20.37 -25.33 -2.07
C ASP A 150 -19.53 -24.09 -2.42
N PRO A 151 -18.59 -24.21 -3.36
CA PRO A 151 -17.76 -23.10 -3.81
C PRO A 151 -18.54 -21.87 -4.35
N ASN A 152 -19.85 -22.04 -4.66
CA ASN A 152 -20.68 -20.96 -5.17
C ASN A 152 -21.63 -20.37 -4.11
N ALA A 153 -21.72 -20.95 -2.92
CA ALA A 153 -22.60 -20.49 -1.86
C ALA A 153 -22.27 -19.08 -1.37
N ILE A 154 -20.99 -18.74 -1.39
CA ILE A 154 -20.47 -17.46 -0.89
C ILE A 154 -20.03 -16.57 -2.03
N SER A 155 -20.81 -15.51 -2.32
CA SER A 155 -20.36 -14.42 -3.17
C SER A 155 -19.59 -13.40 -2.33
N VAL A 156 -18.35 -13.07 -2.75
CA VAL A 156 -17.47 -12.14 -2.05
C VAL A 156 -17.21 -10.92 -2.92
N ALA A 157 -17.62 -9.75 -2.43
CA ALA A 157 -17.36 -8.46 -3.07
C ALA A 157 -15.96 -7.96 -2.77
N THR A 158 -15.22 -7.55 -3.80
CA THR A 158 -13.91 -6.92 -3.64
C THR A 158 -13.73 -5.76 -4.62
N ALA A 159 -12.71 -4.92 -4.38
CA ALA A 159 -12.36 -3.82 -5.28
C ALA A 159 -11.74 -4.26 -6.63
N GLY A 160 -11.78 -5.55 -6.93
CA GLY A 160 -11.23 -6.11 -8.18
C GLY A 160 -10.05 -7.05 -7.92
N LEU A 161 -9.56 -7.65 -9.01
CA LEU A 161 -8.37 -8.51 -8.99
C LEU A 161 -7.17 -7.72 -8.39
N ASN A 162 -6.33 -8.42 -7.65
CA ASN A 162 -5.14 -7.82 -7.01
C ASN A 162 -5.43 -6.79 -5.90
N SER A 163 -6.67 -6.43 -5.63
CA SER A 163 -6.98 -5.56 -4.48
C SER A 163 -6.68 -6.26 -3.15
N GLY A 164 -6.48 -5.48 -2.08
CA GLY A 164 -6.23 -6.03 -0.74
C GLY A 164 -7.31 -7.03 -0.29
N GLY A 165 -8.57 -6.76 -0.60
CA GLY A 165 -9.67 -7.68 -0.31
C GLY A 165 -9.63 -8.97 -1.11
N HIS A 166 -9.28 -8.93 -2.40
CA HIS A 166 -9.13 -10.14 -3.21
C HIS A 166 -7.95 -10.99 -2.73
N ASN A 167 -6.81 -10.36 -2.47
CA ASN A 167 -5.62 -11.05 -2.00
C ASN A 167 -5.85 -11.72 -0.62
N ALA A 168 -6.59 -11.05 0.26
CA ALA A 168 -7.01 -11.59 1.54
C ALA A 168 -7.87 -12.87 1.38
N MET A 169 -8.82 -12.86 0.44
CA MET A 169 -9.68 -14.02 0.19
C MET A 169 -8.93 -15.17 -0.47
N GLU A 170 -8.00 -14.90 -1.38
CA GLU A 170 -7.14 -15.93 -1.98
C GLU A 170 -6.17 -16.52 -0.93
N ALA A 171 -5.65 -15.71 -0.01
CA ALA A 171 -4.84 -16.18 1.11
C ALA A 171 -5.64 -17.12 2.03
N LEU A 172 -6.87 -16.73 2.41
CA LEU A 172 -7.75 -17.59 3.18
C LEU A 172 -8.03 -18.92 2.46
N LYS A 173 -8.44 -18.84 1.19
CA LYS A 173 -8.73 -20.02 0.37
C LYS A 173 -7.53 -20.95 0.24
N SER A 174 -6.32 -20.42 0.10
CA SER A 174 -5.10 -21.22 -0.02
C SER A 174 -4.81 -22.05 1.23
N ALA A 175 -5.14 -21.53 2.42
CA ALA A 175 -4.90 -22.19 3.70
C ALA A 175 -6.08 -23.08 4.14
N ALA A 176 -7.31 -22.58 4.01
CA ALA A 176 -8.52 -23.26 4.49
C ALA A 176 -9.11 -24.26 3.48
N GLY A 177 -8.79 -24.12 2.19
CA GLY A 177 -9.46 -24.85 1.10
C GLY A 177 -10.84 -24.28 0.77
N GLY A 178 -11.60 -25.03 -0.03
CA GLY A 178 -12.93 -24.62 -0.50
C GLY A 178 -12.89 -23.62 -1.65
N GLY A 179 -13.98 -22.86 -1.81
CA GLY A 179 -14.09 -21.87 -2.87
C GLY A 179 -15.09 -20.75 -2.57
N TYR A 180 -15.18 -19.79 -3.48
CA TYR A 180 -16.11 -18.68 -3.39
C TYR A 180 -16.36 -18.09 -4.80
N LYS A 181 -17.46 -17.40 -4.96
CA LYS A 181 -17.79 -16.63 -6.16
C LYS A 181 -17.26 -15.21 -6.02
N HIS A 182 -16.20 -14.86 -6.76
CA HIS A 182 -15.66 -13.52 -6.76
C HIS A 182 -16.55 -12.53 -7.53
N VAL A 183 -16.90 -11.41 -6.91
CA VAL A 183 -17.64 -10.28 -7.50
C VAL A 183 -16.81 -9.03 -7.38
N THR A 184 -16.51 -8.39 -8.52
CA THR A 184 -15.57 -7.26 -8.59
C THR A 184 -16.28 -5.93 -8.74
N TYR A 185 -15.76 -4.90 -8.08
CA TYR A 185 -16.20 -3.51 -8.15
C TYR A 185 -14.98 -2.58 -8.38
N ASP A 186 -15.22 -1.34 -8.78
CA ASP A 186 -14.16 -0.35 -9.03
C ASP A 186 -13.68 0.36 -7.75
N GLY A 187 -13.66 -0.34 -6.63
CA GLY A 187 -13.18 0.18 -5.35
C GLY A 187 -13.83 -0.48 -4.15
N GLY A 188 -13.25 -0.26 -2.97
CA GLY A 188 -13.69 -0.91 -1.73
C GLY A 188 -15.05 -0.44 -1.26
N ASN A 189 -15.34 0.86 -1.34
CA ASN A 189 -16.64 1.39 -0.91
C ASN A 189 -17.84 0.78 -1.69
N PRO A 190 -17.84 0.70 -3.04
CA PRO A 190 -18.88 -0.03 -3.78
C PRO A 190 -19.01 -1.49 -3.37
N ALA A 191 -17.90 -2.20 -3.11
CA ALA A 191 -17.90 -3.58 -2.68
C ALA A 191 -18.58 -3.76 -1.29
N VAL A 192 -18.27 -2.87 -0.35
CA VAL A 192 -18.91 -2.86 0.98
C VAL A 192 -20.42 -2.58 0.87
N ILE A 193 -20.81 -1.61 0.03
CA ILE A 193 -22.22 -1.27 -0.21
C ILE A 193 -22.98 -2.46 -0.80
N ALA A 194 -22.40 -3.19 -1.78
CA ALA A 194 -23.01 -4.39 -2.37
C ALA A 194 -23.26 -5.47 -1.31
N THR A 195 -22.35 -5.65 -0.35
CA THR A 195 -22.55 -6.57 0.76
C THR A 195 -23.65 -6.07 1.72
N VAL A 196 -23.66 -4.79 2.06
CA VAL A 196 -24.69 -4.19 2.93
C VAL A 196 -26.08 -4.27 2.31
N SER A 197 -26.21 -4.15 0.99
CA SER A 197 -27.49 -4.27 0.27
C SER A 197 -27.98 -5.71 0.08
N GLY A 198 -27.13 -6.71 0.34
CA GLY A 198 -27.43 -8.12 0.12
C GLY A 198 -27.21 -8.58 -1.33
N GLU A 199 -26.62 -7.75 -2.19
CA GLU A 199 -26.21 -8.16 -3.55
C GLU A 199 -25.13 -9.24 -3.50
N THR A 200 -24.22 -9.14 -2.53
CA THR A 200 -23.23 -10.17 -2.21
C THR A 200 -23.39 -10.62 -0.76
N VAL A 201 -22.98 -11.85 -0.48
CA VAL A 201 -23.04 -12.44 0.87
C VAL A 201 -21.98 -11.84 1.79
N ALA A 202 -20.78 -11.60 1.27
CA ALA A 202 -19.64 -11.20 2.04
C ALA A 202 -18.78 -10.19 1.30
N THR A 203 -17.90 -9.55 2.06
CA THR A 203 -16.76 -8.77 1.56
C THR A 203 -15.52 -9.07 2.39
N THR A 204 -14.37 -9.04 1.77
CA THR A 204 -13.06 -9.14 2.45
C THR A 204 -12.30 -7.82 2.35
N GLN A 205 -13.02 -6.73 2.23
CA GLN A 205 -12.42 -5.42 2.15
C GLN A 205 -11.73 -5.00 3.47
N LEU A 206 -10.99 -3.92 3.39
CA LEU A 206 -10.17 -3.44 4.50
C LEU A 206 -11.05 -2.95 5.66
N ALA A 207 -10.55 -3.06 6.88
CA ALA A 207 -11.24 -2.60 8.09
C ALA A 207 -11.71 -1.15 7.95
N VAL A 208 -10.86 -0.27 7.43
CA VAL A 208 -11.15 1.17 7.22
C VAL A 208 -12.38 1.42 6.34
N GLU A 209 -12.69 0.52 5.41
CA GLU A 209 -13.83 0.61 4.51
C GLU A 209 -15.11 0.05 5.13
N GLN A 210 -14.97 -0.94 6.01
CA GLN A 210 -16.09 -1.61 6.68
C GLN A 210 -16.47 -1.00 8.03
N ALA A 211 -15.58 -0.23 8.67
CA ALA A 211 -15.70 0.23 10.06
C ALA A 211 -17.06 0.84 10.39
N GLU A 212 -17.57 1.76 9.56
CA GLU A 212 -18.86 2.40 9.80
C GLU A 212 -20.03 1.42 9.68
N MET A 213 -19.98 0.48 8.73
CA MET A 213 -21.02 -0.53 8.53
C MET A 213 -20.99 -1.60 9.63
N ILE A 214 -19.82 -1.88 10.18
CA ILE A 214 -19.66 -2.75 11.35
C ILE A 214 -20.26 -2.08 12.59
N ARG A 215 -19.94 -0.80 12.86
CA ARG A 215 -20.53 -0.01 13.96
C ARG A 215 -22.05 0.10 13.84
N ALA A 216 -22.54 0.30 12.62
CA ALA A 216 -23.97 0.35 12.31
C ALA A 216 -24.66 -1.03 12.33
N LYS A 217 -23.91 -2.12 12.59
CA LYS A 217 -24.40 -3.51 12.61
C LYS A 217 -25.04 -3.94 11.28
N ARG A 218 -24.59 -3.35 10.16
CA ARG A 218 -25.02 -3.71 8.81
C ARG A 218 -24.08 -4.77 8.20
N ILE A 219 -22.86 -4.85 8.68
CA ILE A 219 -21.89 -5.92 8.42
C ILE A 219 -21.55 -6.57 9.75
N ARG A 220 -21.56 -7.91 9.77
CA ARG A 220 -21.02 -8.72 10.85
C ARG A 220 -19.57 -9.08 10.48
N PRO A 221 -18.56 -8.58 11.21
CA PRO A 221 -17.19 -9.03 11.03
C PRO A 221 -17.05 -10.43 11.63
N LEU A 222 -16.43 -11.34 10.91
CA LEU A 222 -16.18 -12.72 11.36
C LEU A 222 -14.74 -12.92 11.86
N ALA A 223 -13.76 -12.38 11.10
CA ALA A 223 -12.36 -12.38 11.50
C ALA A 223 -11.58 -11.27 10.79
N VAL A 224 -10.46 -10.86 11.37
CA VAL A 224 -9.46 -10.01 10.72
C VAL A 224 -8.33 -10.88 10.17
N LEU A 225 -7.86 -10.62 8.95
CA LEU A 225 -6.69 -11.30 8.38
C LEU A 225 -5.40 -10.70 8.96
N ASN A 226 -5.18 -11.02 10.21
CA ASN A 226 -4.02 -10.61 10.98
C ASN A 226 -3.70 -11.71 12.01
N ALA A 227 -2.50 -11.69 12.60
CA ALA A 227 -2.10 -12.58 13.67
C ALA A 227 -2.66 -12.15 15.04
N GLU A 228 -2.96 -10.86 15.19
CA GLU A 228 -3.51 -10.27 16.40
C GLU A 228 -4.94 -9.79 16.14
N PRO A 229 -5.80 -9.75 17.18
CA PRO A 229 -7.16 -9.22 17.03
C PRO A 229 -7.15 -7.75 16.65
N LEU A 230 -8.20 -7.31 15.96
CA LEU A 230 -8.42 -5.91 15.66
C LEU A 230 -9.40 -5.30 16.65
N VAL A 231 -8.94 -4.32 17.42
CA VAL A 231 -9.82 -3.50 18.26
C VAL A 231 -10.35 -2.34 17.43
N LEU A 232 -11.65 -2.36 17.14
CA LEU A 232 -12.32 -1.28 16.41
C LEU A 232 -13.09 -0.39 17.39
N GLU A 233 -12.67 0.86 17.49
CA GLU A 233 -13.34 1.84 18.36
C GLU A 233 -14.84 1.93 18.06
N GLY A 234 -15.68 1.88 19.11
CA GLY A 234 -17.14 1.92 19.00
C GLY A 234 -17.80 0.60 18.58
N TYR A 235 -17.01 -0.48 18.38
CA TYR A 235 -17.54 -1.82 18.13
C TYR A 235 -17.02 -2.85 19.15
N GLY A 236 -15.71 -2.95 19.32
CA GLY A 236 -15.05 -3.95 20.14
C GLY A 236 -13.99 -4.71 19.38
N GLU A 237 -13.71 -5.93 19.82
CA GLU A 237 -12.67 -6.80 19.28
C GLU A 237 -13.21 -7.70 18.14
N ILE A 238 -12.43 -7.80 17.05
CA ILE A 238 -12.65 -8.72 15.94
C ILE A 238 -11.52 -9.76 16.03
N PRO A 239 -11.83 -11.07 16.14
CA PRO A 239 -10.83 -12.11 16.36
C PRO A 239 -9.89 -12.24 15.15
N PRO A 240 -8.63 -12.65 15.37
CA PRO A 240 -7.67 -12.89 14.30
C PRO A 240 -8.02 -14.18 13.53
N ILE A 241 -7.67 -14.21 12.25
CA ILE A 241 -7.90 -15.42 11.42
C ILE A 241 -7.11 -16.64 11.91
N THR A 242 -6.01 -16.42 12.61
CA THR A 242 -5.18 -17.48 13.19
C THR A 242 -5.88 -18.32 14.28
N ASP A 243 -6.97 -17.83 14.85
CA ASP A 243 -7.79 -18.59 15.78
C ASP A 243 -8.62 -19.69 15.07
N PHE A 244 -8.77 -19.61 13.75
CA PHE A 244 -9.64 -20.48 12.95
C PHE A 244 -8.89 -21.27 11.89
N VAL A 245 -7.81 -20.71 11.32
CA VAL A 245 -7.08 -21.32 10.20
C VAL A 245 -5.58 -21.11 10.38
N ASP A 246 -4.84 -22.23 10.42
CA ASP A 246 -3.38 -22.19 10.46
C ASP A 246 -2.79 -21.87 9.07
N GLY A 247 -1.63 -21.22 9.06
CA GLY A 247 -0.81 -21.05 7.86
C GLY A 247 -1.39 -20.07 6.82
N VAL A 248 -2.34 -19.22 7.21
CA VAL A 248 -2.79 -18.13 6.31
C VAL A 248 -1.63 -17.17 6.07
N PRO A 249 -1.24 -16.90 4.81
CA PRO A 249 -0.16 -15.94 4.53
C PRO A 249 -0.61 -14.52 4.90
N ILE A 250 -0.08 -14.01 6.00
CA ILE A 250 -0.39 -12.67 6.51
C ILE A 250 0.82 -11.77 6.30
N ALA A 251 0.59 -10.59 5.73
CA ALA A 251 1.58 -9.53 5.66
C ALA A 251 0.87 -8.17 5.75
N PRO A 252 1.48 -7.16 6.41
CA PRO A 252 0.92 -5.82 6.47
C PRO A 252 0.75 -5.23 5.06
N ASN A 253 -0.45 -4.72 4.77
CA ASN A 253 -0.75 -4.05 3.51
C ASN A 253 -0.53 -2.55 3.66
N TYR A 254 0.67 -2.09 3.30
CA TYR A 254 1.06 -0.69 3.43
C TYR A 254 0.45 0.16 2.31
N PHE A 255 -0.16 1.26 2.73
CA PHE A 255 -0.68 2.33 1.89
C PHE A 255 0.22 3.55 1.95
N GLY A 256 0.15 4.38 0.92
CA GLY A 256 0.95 5.60 0.84
C GLY A 256 0.74 6.37 -0.44
N VAL A 257 1.60 7.37 -0.59
CA VAL A 257 1.78 8.14 -1.82
C VAL A 257 3.05 7.64 -2.50
N PHE A 258 2.97 7.47 -3.81
CA PHE A 258 4.05 6.92 -4.62
C PHE A 258 4.40 7.88 -5.74
N VAL A 259 5.67 8.28 -5.75
CA VAL A 259 6.23 9.24 -6.70
C VAL A 259 7.06 8.48 -7.71
N PRO A 260 6.85 8.64 -9.03
CA PRO A 260 7.69 7.97 -10.02
C PRO A 260 9.19 8.16 -9.73
N SER A 261 9.99 7.12 -9.89
CA SER A 261 11.43 7.17 -9.61
C SER A 261 12.20 8.14 -10.52
N THR A 262 11.55 8.57 -11.61
CA THR A 262 12.06 9.58 -12.55
C THR A 262 11.90 11.01 -12.05
N ALA A 263 11.25 11.23 -10.91
CA ALA A 263 11.08 12.56 -10.32
C ALA A 263 12.44 13.19 -9.96
N PRO A 264 12.56 14.53 -10.01
CA PRO A 264 13.79 15.24 -9.64
C PRO A 264 14.23 14.93 -8.20
N ALA A 265 15.54 14.85 -7.98
CA ALA A 265 16.10 14.51 -6.67
C ALA A 265 15.72 15.51 -5.57
N GLU A 266 15.54 16.78 -5.91
CA GLU A 266 15.09 17.82 -4.98
C GLU A 266 13.64 17.59 -4.50
N VAL A 267 12.78 17.03 -5.34
CA VAL A 267 11.40 16.62 -4.96
C VAL A 267 11.45 15.49 -3.93
N VAL A 268 12.27 14.47 -4.22
CA VAL A 268 12.46 13.32 -3.33
C VAL A 268 13.00 13.78 -1.97
N ALA A 269 14.06 14.60 -1.97
CA ALA A 269 14.66 15.12 -0.73
C ALA A 269 13.67 15.96 0.10
N ALA A 270 12.83 16.78 -0.56
CA ALA A 270 11.82 17.56 0.11
C ALA A 270 10.74 16.67 0.74
N LEU A 271 10.30 15.62 0.05
CA LEU A 271 9.31 14.68 0.55
C LEU A 271 9.87 13.82 1.69
N ASP A 272 11.12 13.37 1.62
CA ASP A 272 11.79 12.68 2.73
C ASP A 272 11.73 13.52 4.00
N LYS A 273 12.04 14.83 3.88
CA LYS A 273 11.94 15.77 5.00
C LYS A 273 10.50 15.95 5.49
N VAL A 274 9.53 16.06 4.61
CA VAL A 274 8.11 16.18 4.98
C VAL A 274 7.65 14.92 5.71
N TRP A 275 8.06 13.73 5.27
CA TRP A 275 7.70 12.48 5.95
C TRP A 275 8.34 12.40 7.34
N ALA A 276 9.61 12.77 7.47
CA ALA A 276 10.30 12.77 8.75
C ALA A 276 9.71 13.79 9.77
N ASP A 277 9.41 15.00 9.30
CA ASP A 277 9.07 16.12 10.20
C ASP A 277 7.57 16.30 10.41
N ALA A 278 6.75 16.15 9.35
CA ALA A 278 5.32 16.43 9.39
C ALA A 278 4.48 15.14 9.45
N ILE A 279 4.65 14.21 8.50
CA ILE A 279 3.81 13.02 8.41
C ILE A 279 4.04 12.09 9.62
N ALA A 280 5.29 11.85 10.02
CA ALA A 280 5.60 11.02 11.20
C ALA A 280 5.00 11.56 12.52
N ASN A 281 4.69 12.85 12.56
CA ASN A 281 4.10 13.49 13.72
C ASN A 281 2.61 13.84 13.56
N SER A 282 2.00 13.54 12.40
CA SER A 282 0.61 13.92 12.10
C SER A 282 -0.39 13.28 13.07
N GLN A 283 -1.04 14.11 13.87
CA GLN A 283 -2.13 13.66 14.74
C GLN A 283 -3.34 13.22 13.90
N ALA A 284 -3.63 13.91 12.80
CA ALA A 284 -4.75 13.57 11.92
C ALA A 284 -4.63 12.16 11.32
N LEU A 285 -3.41 11.72 10.94
CA LEU A 285 -3.17 10.36 10.46
C LEU A 285 -3.25 9.32 11.58
N LYS A 286 -2.79 9.65 12.79
CA LYS A 286 -2.93 8.78 13.96
C LYS A 286 -4.40 8.58 14.33
N ASP A 287 -5.19 9.67 14.35
CA ASP A 287 -6.62 9.62 14.63
C ASP A 287 -7.39 8.86 13.53
N TYR A 288 -7.02 9.08 12.26
CA TYR A 288 -7.57 8.31 11.15
C TYR A 288 -7.32 6.80 11.34
N ALA A 289 -6.07 6.42 11.62
CA ALA A 289 -5.70 5.03 11.79
C ALA A 289 -6.46 4.39 12.96
N ALA A 290 -6.45 5.00 14.14
CA ALA A 290 -7.13 4.51 15.33
C ALA A 290 -8.64 4.40 15.13
N GLY A 291 -9.27 5.43 14.57
CA GLY A 291 -10.71 5.46 14.35
C GLY A 291 -11.21 4.51 13.26
N ARG A 292 -10.33 3.99 12.39
CA ARG A 292 -10.71 3.17 11.24
C ARG A 292 -10.18 1.75 11.27
N GLY A 293 -9.40 1.38 12.29
CA GLY A 293 -8.80 0.05 12.38
C GLY A 293 -7.62 -0.16 11.42
N ALA A 294 -6.85 0.90 11.16
CA ALA A 294 -5.56 0.84 10.50
C ALA A 294 -4.42 1.03 11.50
N VAL A 295 -3.20 0.79 11.09
CA VAL A 295 -1.99 1.04 11.86
C VAL A 295 -1.25 2.23 11.24
N PHE A 296 -0.95 3.26 12.03
CA PHE A 296 -0.14 4.37 11.58
C PHE A 296 1.30 3.91 11.28
N ALA A 297 1.79 4.16 10.06
CA ALA A 297 3.01 3.57 9.52
C ALA A 297 3.76 4.52 8.57
N PRO A 298 4.28 5.64 9.07
CA PRO A 298 4.89 6.72 8.27
C PRO A 298 6.33 6.38 7.88
N PHE A 299 6.51 5.44 6.96
CA PHE A 299 7.83 5.01 6.49
C PHE A 299 8.13 5.57 5.10
N TYR A 300 9.41 5.78 4.76
CA TYR A 300 9.86 6.26 3.46
C TYR A 300 11.24 5.71 3.10
N GLY A 301 11.67 5.94 1.87
CA GLY A 301 12.99 5.55 1.40
C GLY A 301 13.23 4.02 1.48
N GLU A 302 14.44 3.64 1.88
CA GLU A 302 14.87 2.24 1.95
C GLU A 302 14.09 1.41 2.98
N ASP A 303 13.66 2.02 4.09
CA ASP A 303 12.85 1.34 5.10
C ASP A 303 11.46 1.00 4.54
N ALA A 304 10.83 1.92 3.82
CA ALA A 304 9.56 1.66 3.13
C ALA A 304 9.70 0.53 2.10
N GLN A 305 10.75 0.55 1.28
CA GLN A 305 11.02 -0.51 0.29
C GLN A 305 11.12 -1.89 0.95
N LYS A 306 11.85 -2.02 2.05
CA LYS A 306 11.99 -3.30 2.78
C LYS A 306 10.68 -3.79 3.39
N ARG A 307 9.84 -2.88 3.91
CA ARG A 307 8.59 -3.22 4.59
C ARG A 307 7.51 -3.74 3.67
N VAL A 308 7.47 -3.28 2.43
CA VAL A 308 6.42 -3.69 1.47
C VAL A 308 6.71 -5.04 0.81
N LEU A 309 7.96 -5.50 0.80
CA LEU A 309 8.37 -6.72 0.12
C LEU A 309 7.58 -7.97 0.55
N PRO A 310 7.34 -8.27 1.84
CA PRO A 310 6.62 -9.47 2.24
C PRO A 310 5.22 -9.56 1.63
N ALA A 311 4.46 -8.46 1.60
CA ALA A 311 3.13 -8.44 0.99
C ALA A 311 3.20 -8.66 -0.53
N ILE A 312 4.17 -8.03 -1.21
CA ILE A 312 4.40 -8.22 -2.65
C ILE A 312 4.76 -9.67 -2.96
N GLN A 313 5.69 -10.27 -2.20
CA GLN A 313 6.12 -11.66 -2.38
C GLN A 313 4.96 -12.63 -2.17
N ASN A 314 4.23 -12.50 -1.06
CA ASN A 314 3.06 -13.34 -0.78
C ASN A 314 2.05 -13.27 -1.92
N ASN A 315 1.64 -12.06 -2.33
CA ASN A 315 0.61 -11.89 -3.35
C ASN A 315 1.07 -12.37 -4.73
N ALA A 316 2.31 -12.07 -5.12
CA ALA A 316 2.87 -12.51 -6.38
C ALA A 316 2.83 -14.04 -6.51
N TYR A 317 3.22 -14.76 -5.44
CA TYR A 317 3.24 -16.21 -5.47
C TYR A 317 1.88 -16.85 -5.25
N LEU A 318 0.96 -16.23 -4.50
CA LEU A 318 -0.44 -16.66 -4.48
C LEU A 318 -1.07 -16.60 -5.88
N LEU A 319 -0.81 -15.53 -6.63
CA LEU A 319 -1.28 -15.38 -8.00
C LEU A 319 -0.62 -16.39 -8.95
N PHE A 320 0.68 -16.64 -8.79
CA PHE A 320 1.44 -17.59 -9.60
C PHE A 320 0.96 -19.03 -9.36
N ASP A 321 0.84 -19.45 -8.10
CA ASP A 321 0.42 -20.80 -7.72
C ASP A 321 -1.07 -21.07 -8.11
N ALA A 322 -1.89 -20.01 -8.13
CA ALA A 322 -3.27 -20.06 -8.62
C ALA A 322 -3.38 -20.06 -10.16
N GLY A 323 -2.27 -20.01 -10.91
CA GLY A 323 -2.26 -19.96 -12.38
C GLY A 323 -2.79 -18.65 -12.96
N LYS A 324 -2.85 -17.57 -12.16
CA LYS A 324 -3.34 -16.24 -12.57
C LYS A 324 -2.22 -15.31 -13.05
N ALA A 325 -0.96 -15.62 -12.74
CA ALA A 325 0.19 -14.83 -13.15
C ALA A 325 0.43 -14.99 -14.67
N LYS A 326 0.73 -13.89 -15.35
CA LYS A 326 1.19 -13.86 -16.75
C LYS A 326 2.71 -13.78 -16.86
N VAL A 327 3.38 -13.34 -15.80
CA VAL A 327 4.83 -13.26 -15.70
C VAL A 327 5.24 -14.02 -14.43
N ASP A 328 6.25 -14.88 -14.56
CA ASP A 328 6.82 -15.57 -13.40
C ASP A 328 7.49 -14.53 -12.48
N PRO A 329 7.08 -14.44 -11.19
CA PRO A 329 7.63 -13.48 -10.23
C PRO A 329 9.15 -13.53 -10.11
N ALA A 330 9.76 -14.72 -10.18
CA ALA A 330 11.21 -14.88 -10.09
C ALA A 330 11.95 -14.18 -11.23
N THR A 331 11.36 -14.10 -12.42
CA THR A 331 11.99 -13.47 -13.60
C THR A 331 12.06 -11.94 -13.51
N ILE A 332 11.31 -11.36 -12.59
CA ILE A 332 11.28 -9.91 -12.33
C ILE A 332 11.81 -9.55 -10.93
N GLY A 333 12.56 -10.45 -10.31
CA GLY A 333 13.26 -10.21 -9.05
C GLY A 333 12.38 -10.33 -7.79
N ILE A 334 11.18 -10.89 -7.88
CA ILE A 334 10.35 -11.18 -6.71
C ILE A 334 10.66 -12.61 -6.24
N GLU A 335 11.41 -12.73 -5.16
CA GLU A 335 11.75 -14.03 -4.59
C GLU A 335 10.60 -14.59 -3.75
N ARG A 336 10.46 -15.94 -3.73
CA ARG A 336 9.51 -16.62 -2.85
C ARG A 336 9.97 -16.49 -1.39
N MET A 337 9.08 -16.14 -0.50
CA MET A 337 9.36 -16.19 0.95
C MET A 337 9.67 -17.66 1.35
N LYS A 338 10.69 -17.80 2.22
CA LYS A 338 11.15 -19.09 2.74
C LYS A 338 10.26 -19.58 3.84
#